data_c160ce3097602dd5493a79e00cb5294f
#
_entry.id   c160ce3097602dd5493a79e00cb5294f
#
_cell.length_a   1.000
_cell.length_b   1.000
_cell.length_c   1.000
_cell.angle_alpha   90.00
_cell.angle_beta   90.00
_cell.angle_gamma   90.00
#
_symmetry.space_group_name_H-M   'P 1'
#
loop_
_entity.id
_entity.type
_entity.pdbx_description
1 polymer ?
#
loop_
_entity_poly.entity_id
_entity_poly.type
_entity_poly.pdbx_seq_one_letter_code
_entity_poly.pdbx_strand_id
1 'polypeptide(L)'
;MKIHALLTSLAVAAVVSAATPVSAQETIRLRIASGHPPVNTYVNLMQNFFVPEVTKRVAERTKHKVEFVEGYGGAMVKVADTLEGVQSGIIDIGGYCFCFEPSNLPLHAFQVMLPFGTMSPVMSVKIAREVYDQVPYLSKVFEDKYRQKLIALIADNGYNLGTNFEWNKVSDLKGQKLAGAGLNLKWLEYAGATPVQSSLPEAYTAMQTGVYNGWIMFPSGWVNFKLYEVGKYYTEIGFGAITWHGLTINSARWAKLPKEVQDIILEVAKEYEAKTGTVNEENYPKQLEDLKAKGTVVRKLPDDVRADWAKSLADWPKQKAKELDAQGLPATQVLALTLAAAEKAGHKWPLRYQVK
;
A
#
# COMPACT_ATOMS: atom_id res chain seq x y z
N MET A 1 67.19 -64.00 -47.22
CA MET A 1 65.80 -63.69 -47.19
C MET A 1 65.58 -62.57 -46.18
N LYS A 2 65.40 -61.35 -46.59
CA LYS A 2 65.21 -60.18 -45.71
C LYS A 2 63.73 -59.76 -45.81
N ILE A 3 63.05 -59.84 -44.60
CA ILE A 3 61.62 -59.43 -44.49
C ILE A 3 61.66 -57.99 -43.96
N HIS A 4 61.08 -57.05 -44.71
CA HIS A 4 60.91 -55.68 -44.33
C HIS A 4 59.55 -55.55 -43.64
N ALA A 5 59.56 -55.10 -42.39
CA ALA A 5 58.35 -54.73 -41.66
C ALA A 5 58.06 -53.23 -41.90
N LEU A 6 56.91 -52.90 -42.50
CA LEU A 6 56.38 -51.55 -42.62
C LEU A 6 55.63 -51.21 -41.30
N LEU A 7 56.09 -50.15 -40.61
CA LEU A 7 55.39 -49.51 -39.51
C LEU A 7 54.52 -48.37 -40.07
N THR A 8 53.22 -48.55 -40.03
CA THR A 8 52.23 -47.51 -40.29
C THR A 8 51.84 -46.77 -39.00
N SER A 9 52.28 -45.53 -38.89
CA SER A 9 51.92 -44.65 -37.74
C SER A 9 50.55 -44.05 -37.95
N LEU A 10 49.55 -44.38 -37.13
CA LEU A 10 48.23 -43.73 -37.08
C LEU A 10 48.33 -42.52 -36.17
N ALA A 11 48.23 -41.30 -36.73
CA ALA A 11 48.12 -40.05 -35.98
C ALA A 11 46.65 -39.85 -35.59
N VAL A 12 46.31 -40.04 -34.30
CA VAL A 12 45.01 -39.70 -33.73
C VAL A 12 44.97 -38.19 -33.38
N ALA A 13 44.30 -37.41 -34.20
CA ALA A 13 44.04 -35.98 -33.91
C ALA A 13 42.95 -35.88 -32.78
N ALA A 14 43.38 -35.57 -31.56
CA ALA A 14 42.47 -35.24 -30.47
C ALA A 14 41.83 -33.88 -30.70
N VAL A 15 40.54 -33.83 -31.10
CA VAL A 15 39.74 -32.62 -31.12
C VAL A 15 39.37 -32.27 -29.67
N VAL A 16 40.10 -31.34 -29.08
CA VAL A 16 39.76 -30.74 -27.81
C VAL A 16 38.59 -29.77 -28.06
N SER A 17 37.37 -30.25 -27.89
CA SER A 17 36.20 -29.38 -27.81
C SER A 17 36.32 -28.47 -26.57
N ALA A 18 36.70 -27.20 -26.78
CA ALA A 18 36.64 -26.19 -25.74
C ALA A 18 35.15 -25.97 -25.36
N ALA A 19 34.71 -26.70 -24.35
CA ALA A 19 33.42 -26.40 -23.68
C ALA A 19 33.57 -25.00 -23.08
N THR A 20 32.97 -24.01 -23.72
CA THR A 20 32.77 -22.70 -23.10
C THR A 20 32.04 -22.92 -21.79
N PRO A 21 32.55 -22.46 -20.64
CA PRO A 21 31.81 -22.57 -19.39
C PRO A 21 30.49 -21.82 -19.55
N VAL A 22 29.38 -22.54 -19.60
CA VAL A 22 28.06 -21.94 -19.40
C VAL A 22 28.11 -21.38 -17.98
N SER A 23 28.34 -20.07 -17.88
CA SER A 23 28.25 -19.36 -16.59
C SER A 23 26.89 -19.66 -16.02
N ALA A 24 26.84 -20.49 -14.98
CA ALA A 24 25.58 -20.77 -14.28
C ALA A 24 25.01 -19.43 -13.84
N GLN A 25 23.82 -19.10 -14.33
CA GLN A 25 23.11 -17.86 -14.01
C GLN A 25 22.89 -17.85 -12.47
N GLU A 26 23.48 -16.88 -11.79
CA GLU A 26 23.34 -16.77 -10.33
C GLU A 26 21.89 -16.50 -9.97
N THR A 27 21.28 -17.42 -9.21
CA THR A 27 19.88 -17.30 -8.79
C THR A 27 19.78 -16.51 -7.49
N ILE A 28 19.13 -15.37 -7.55
CA ILE A 28 18.82 -14.49 -6.43
C ILE A 28 17.42 -14.83 -5.92
N ARG A 29 17.31 -15.39 -4.72
CA ARG A 29 16.00 -15.68 -4.10
C ARG A 29 15.58 -14.54 -3.20
N LEU A 30 14.33 -14.05 -3.37
CA LEU A 30 13.73 -12.99 -2.57
C LEU A 30 12.41 -13.46 -1.99
N ARG A 31 12.22 -13.28 -0.69
CA ARG A 31 10.94 -13.51 -0.01
C ARG A 31 10.14 -12.22 -0.05
N ILE A 32 8.95 -12.26 -0.66
CA ILE A 32 8.03 -11.14 -0.74
C ILE A 32 6.71 -11.50 -0.07
N ALA A 33 6.21 -10.63 0.80
CA ALA A 33 5.03 -10.92 1.59
C ALA A 33 4.16 -9.71 1.89
N SER A 34 2.91 -10.00 2.29
CA SER A 34 1.98 -9.06 2.90
C SER A 34 1.06 -9.81 3.88
N GLY A 35 0.71 -9.16 4.98
CA GLY A 35 -0.32 -9.68 5.88
C GLY A 35 -1.72 -9.69 5.25
N HIS A 36 -1.98 -8.83 4.26
CA HIS A 36 -3.21 -8.85 3.49
C HIS A 36 -3.19 -9.90 2.36
N PRO A 37 -4.34 -10.48 1.99
CA PRO A 37 -4.45 -11.46 0.92
C PRO A 37 -4.51 -10.79 -0.48
N PRO A 38 -4.27 -11.56 -1.59
CA PRO A 38 -4.29 -11.04 -2.96
C PRO A 38 -5.65 -10.53 -3.46
N VAL A 39 -6.73 -10.72 -2.72
CA VAL A 39 -8.01 -10.06 -3.03
C VAL A 39 -7.93 -8.53 -2.80
N ASN A 40 -6.94 -8.06 -2.06
CA ASN A 40 -6.62 -6.65 -1.89
C ASN A 40 -5.84 -6.14 -3.12
N THR A 41 -6.26 -5.01 -3.71
CA THR A 41 -5.73 -4.52 -4.99
C THR A 41 -4.20 -4.42 -5.01
N TYR A 42 -3.59 -3.84 -3.98
CA TYR A 42 -2.15 -3.68 -3.97
C TYR A 42 -1.39 -5.02 -3.87
N VAL A 43 -1.92 -5.99 -3.11
CA VAL A 43 -1.31 -7.33 -3.00
C VAL A 43 -1.50 -8.11 -4.31
N ASN A 44 -2.65 -7.96 -4.97
CA ASN A 44 -2.86 -8.50 -6.30
C ASN A 44 -1.80 -7.98 -7.28
N LEU A 45 -1.52 -6.68 -7.24
CA LEU A 45 -0.49 -6.07 -8.09
C LEU A 45 0.94 -6.48 -7.68
N MET A 46 1.21 -6.77 -6.39
CA MET A 46 2.48 -7.39 -6.00
C MET A 46 2.65 -8.74 -6.69
N GLN A 47 1.64 -9.61 -6.61
CA GLN A 47 1.66 -10.97 -7.13
C GLN A 47 1.63 -11.02 -8.67
N ASN A 48 0.74 -10.24 -9.30
CA ASN A 48 0.42 -10.39 -10.72
C ASN A 48 1.09 -9.34 -11.63
N PHE A 49 1.81 -8.37 -11.04
CA PHE A 49 2.54 -7.37 -11.80
C PHE A 49 3.99 -7.23 -11.32
N PHE A 50 4.23 -6.85 -10.06
CA PHE A 50 5.58 -6.56 -9.56
C PHE A 50 6.51 -7.78 -9.66
N VAL A 51 6.09 -8.91 -9.12
CA VAL A 51 6.86 -10.17 -9.13
C VAL A 51 7.16 -10.65 -10.56
N PRO A 52 6.17 -10.79 -11.47
CA PRO A 52 6.43 -11.23 -12.84
C PRO A 52 7.32 -10.26 -13.63
N GLU A 53 7.11 -8.94 -13.49
CA GLU A 53 7.87 -7.96 -14.26
C GLU A 53 9.33 -7.87 -13.80
N VAL A 54 9.60 -7.93 -12.49
CA VAL A 54 10.98 -7.99 -11.98
C VAL A 54 11.66 -9.27 -12.46
N THR A 55 11.00 -10.43 -12.32
CA THR A 55 11.54 -11.73 -12.76
C THR A 55 11.88 -11.71 -14.23
N LYS A 56 10.95 -11.26 -15.06
CA LYS A 56 11.10 -11.18 -16.52
C LYS A 56 12.25 -10.24 -16.91
N ARG A 57 12.22 -8.98 -16.43
CA ARG A 57 13.19 -7.96 -16.86
C ARG A 57 14.61 -8.29 -16.39
N VAL A 58 14.77 -8.89 -15.21
CA VAL A 58 16.10 -9.34 -14.75
C VAL A 58 16.63 -10.45 -15.64
N ALA A 59 15.81 -11.44 -16.01
CA ALA A 59 16.23 -12.52 -16.91
C ALA A 59 16.55 -12.02 -18.34
N GLU A 60 15.83 -11.02 -18.85
CA GLU A 60 16.02 -10.48 -20.19
C GLU A 60 17.19 -9.50 -20.31
N ARG A 61 17.50 -8.75 -19.22
CA ARG A 61 18.44 -7.60 -19.30
C ARG A 61 19.73 -7.80 -18.52
N THR A 62 19.85 -8.91 -17.77
CA THR A 62 21.03 -9.19 -16.94
C THR A 62 21.46 -10.65 -17.05
N LYS A 63 22.62 -10.97 -16.48
CA LYS A 63 23.09 -12.36 -16.33
C LYS A 63 22.50 -13.07 -15.10
N HIS A 64 21.60 -12.42 -14.34
CA HIS A 64 21.02 -12.95 -13.11
C HIS A 64 19.63 -13.53 -13.35
N LYS A 65 19.20 -14.38 -12.43
CA LYS A 65 17.85 -14.89 -12.32
C LYS A 65 17.31 -14.50 -10.95
N VAL A 66 16.09 -13.92 -10.87
CA VAL A 66 15.39 -13.67 -9.61
C VAL A 66 14.27 -14.68 -9.45
N GLU A 67 14.21 -15.33 -8.30
CA GLU A 67 13.12 -16.21 -7.89
C GLU A 67 12.48 -15.62 -6.64
N PHE A 68 11.15 -15.43 -6.68
CA PHE A 68 10.41 -14.97 -5.51
C PHE A 68 9.80 -16.16 -4.75
N VAL A 69 9.87 -16.08 -3.43
CA VAL A 69 9.10 -16.91 -2.51
C VAL A 69 8.01 -16.02 -1.94
N GLU A 70 6.78 -16.26 -2.35
CA GLU A 70 5.64 -15.40 -2.07
C GLU A 70 4.86 -15.87 -0.84
N GLY A 71 4.48 -14.94 0.06
CA GLY A 71 3.71 -15.22 1.27
C GLY A 71 2.68 -14.15 1.58
N TYR A 72 1.46 -14.34 1.10
CA TYR A 72 0.36 -13.38 1.28
C TYR A 72 -0.71 -13.89 2.25
N GLY A 73 -1.57 -12.98 2.75
CA GLY A 73 -2.67 -13.34 3.63
C GLY A 73 -2.24 -13.84 5.01
N GLY A 74 -1.10 -13.41 5.49
CA GLY A 74 -0.60 -13.80 6.80
C GLY A 74 0.23 -15.10 6.81
N ALA A 75 0.57 -15.65 5.63
CA ALA A 75 1.34 -16.90 5.51
C ALA A 75 2.78 -16.79 6.06
N MET A 76 3.44 -15.64 5.89
CA MET A 76 4.78 -15.39 6.41
C MET A 76 4.77 -14.35 7.54
N VAL A 77 3.98 -13.30 7.42
CA VAL A 77 3.87 -12.20 8.38
C VAL A 77 2.41 -11.75 8.51
N LYS A 78 1.97 -11.42 9.72
CA LYS A 78 0.65 -10.84 9.94
C LYS A 78 0.61 -9.37 9.52
N VAL A 79 -0.59 -8.79 9.45
CA VAL A 79 -0.79 -7.39 9.02
C VAL A 79 0.01 -6.41 9.89
N ALA A 80 -0.01 -6.59 11.22
CA ALA A 80 0.68 -5.72 12.16
C ALA A 80 2.18 -6.03 12.32
N ASP A 81 2.68 -7.12 11.73
CA ASP A 81 4.05 -7.59 11.94
C ASP A 81 4.94 -7.40 10.70
N THR A 82 4.38 -6.78 9.63
CA THR A 82 5.09 -6.73 8.33
C THR A 82 6.30 -5.80 8.38
N LEU A 83 6.22 -4.65 9.06
CA LEU A 83 7.37 -3.75 9.27
C LEU A 83 8.51 -4.49 9.95
N GLU A 84 8.25 -5.16 11.07
CA GLU A 84 9.24 -5.94 11.81
C GLU A 84 9.77 -7.13 11.00
N GLY A 85 8.90 -7.80 10.23
CA GLY A 85 9.26 -8.91 9.36
C GLY A 85 10.29 -8.54 8.30
N VAL A 86 10.18 -7.35 7.70
CA VAL A 86 11.21 -6.80 6.78
C VAL A 86 12.44 -6.36 7.56
N GLN A 87 12.29 -5.67 8.69
CA GLN A 87 13.41 -5.20 9.52
C GLN A 87 14.30 -6.33 9.99
N SER A 88 13.71 -7.42 10.48
CA SER A 88 14.42 -8.60 10.98
C SER A 88 14.96 -9.51 9.87
N GLY A 89 14.51 -9.33 8.63
CA GLY A 89 14.85 -10.16 7.49
C GLY A 89 14.13 -11.52 7.47
N ILE A 90 12.99 -11.65 8.16
CA ILE A 90 12.07 -12.80 7.99
C ILE A 90 11.57 -12.82 6.54
N ILE A 91 11.24 -11.65 6.00
CA ILE A 91 10.95 -11.41 4.59
C ILE A 91 11.92 -10.37 4.04
N ASP A 92 12.20 -10.43 2.74
CA ASP A 92 13.10 -9.49 2.09
C ASP A 92 12.35 -8.25 1.60
N ILE A 93 11.12 -8.41 1.10
CA ILE A 93 10.25 -7.35 0.60
C ILE A 93 8.89 -7.47 1.27
N GLY A 94 8.37 -6.35 1.79
CA GLY A 94 7.06 -6.28 2.42
C GLY A 94 6.18 -5.20 1.83
N GLY A 95 4.91 -5.54 1.52
CA GLY A 95 3.87 -4.58 1.18
C GLY A 95 2.89 -4.44 2.35
N TYR A 96 2.72 -3.22 2.93
CA TYR A 96 1.91 -3.02 4.14
C TYR A 96 1.39 -1.59 4.31
N CYS A 97 0.34 -1.47 5.13
CA CYS A 97 -0.21 -0.17 5.54
C CYS A 97 0.59 0.40 6.73
N PHE A 98 1.03 1.63 6.60
CA PHE A 98 1.59 2.40 7.72
C PHE A 98 0.53 2.70 8.81
N CYS A 99 -0.75 2.49 8.51
CA CYS A 99 -1.87 2.63 9.44
C CYS A 99 -1.78 1.66 10.64
N PHE A 100 -1.10 0.53 10.49
CA PHE A 100 -0.86 -0.41 11.58
C PHE A 100 0.41 -0.11 12.38
N GLU A 101 1.12 0.97 11.99
CA GLU A 101 2.35 1.45 12.62
C GLU A 101 2.22 2.87 13.20
N PRO A 102 1.14 3.19 13.96
CA PRO A 102 0.86 4.56 14.38
C PRO A 102 1.93 5.15 15.31
N SER A 103 2.66 4.32 16.04
CA SER A 103 3.77 4.74 16.92
C SER A 103 5.11 4.80 16.20
N ASN A 104 5.31 3.92 15.22
CA ASN A 104 6.56 3.80 14.47
C ASN A 104 6.63 4.78 13.29
N LEU A 105 5.50 4.96 12.59
CA LEU A 105 5.38 5.76 11.37
C LEU A 105 4.25 6.81 11.48
N PRO A 106 4.17 7.62 12.57
CA PRO A 106 3.02 8.48 12.85
C PRO A 106 2.78 9.53 11.76
N LEU A 107 3.85 10.03 11.12
CA LEU A 107 3.75 11.06 10.09
C LEU A 107 3.34 10.52 8.72
N HIS A 108 3.46 9.20 8.48
CA HIS A 108 3.16 8.59 7.19
C HIS A 108 1.65 8.48 6.90
N ALA A 109 0.82 8.79 7.88
CA ALA A 109 -0.63 8.96 7.73
C ALA A 109 -1.05 10.43 7.46
N PHE A 110 -0.17 11.26 6.91
CA PHE A 110 -0.40 12.71 6.77
C PHE A 110 -1.63 13.06 5.93
N GLN A 111 -1.97 12.29 4.89
CA GLN A 111 -3.18 12.52 4.12
C GLN A 111 -4.45 12.21 4.93
N VAL A 112 -4.39 11.25 5.86
CA VAL A 112 -5.50 10.96 6.79
C VAL A 112 -5.76 12.12 7.73
N MET A 113 -4.71 12.86 8.12
CA MET A 113 -4.82 14.06 8.95
C MET A 113 -5.53 15.23 8.24
N LEU A 114 -5.71 15.15 6.91
CA LEU A 114 -6.40 16.11 6.08
C LEU A 114 -7.59 15.44 5.38
N PRO A 115 -8.65 15.03 6.13
CA PRO A 115 -9.79 14.33 5.56
C PRO A 115 -10.51 15.16 4.49
N PHE A 116 -11.34 14.51 3.69
CA PHE A 116 -12.02 15.08 2.53
C PHE A 116 -11.05 15.55 1.42
N GLY A 117 -9.90 14.91 1.32
CA GLY A 117 -8.94 15.07 0.23
C GLY A 117 -9.49 14.59 -1.12
N THR A 118 -8.60 14.50 -2.10
CA THR A 118 -9.00 14.02 -3.44
C THR A 118 -9.55 12.60 -3.39
N MET A 119 -10.61 12.33 -4.17
CA MET A 119 -11.12 10.96 -4.36
C MET A 119 -10.37 10.19 -5.45
N SER A 120 -9.45 10.85 -6.18
CA SER A 120 -8.61 10.21 -7.21
C SER A 120 -7.37 9.57 -6.57
N PRO A 121 -7.23 8.24 -6.60
CA PRO A 121 -6.01 7.55 -6.18
C PRO A 121 -4.78 7.97 -6.99
N VAL A 122 -4.95 8.25 -8.28
CA VAL A 122 -3.88 8.78 -9.15
C VAL A 122 -3.37 10.12 -8.66
N MET A 123 -4.27 11.02 -8.27
CA MET A 123 -3.90 12.32 -7.69
C MET A 123 -3.29 12.14 -6.31
N SER A 124 -3.85 11.27 -5.47
CA SER A 124 -3.36 11.00 -4.11
C SER A 124 -1.89 10.55 -4.11
N VAL A 125 -1.53 9.59 -4.97
CA VAL A 125 -0.13 9.11 -5.03
C VAL A 125 0.83 10.17 -5.58
N LYS A 126 0.39 11.00 -6.53
CA LYS A 126 1.20 12.12 -7.03
C LYS A 126 1.46 13.17 -5.96
N ILE A 127 0.43 13.55 -5.19
CA ILE A 127 0.56 14.46 -4.05
C ILE A 127 1.50 13.88 -3.01
N ALA A 128 1.30 12.60 -2.65
CA ALA A 128 2.17 11.94 -1.69
C ALA A 128 3.63 11.92 -2.15
N ARG A 129 3.88 11.56 -3.40
CA ARG A 129 5.24 11.53 -3.97
C ARG A 129 5.88 12.92 -3.93
N GLU A 130 5.18 13.99 -4.32
CA GLU A 130 5.67 15.36 -4.23
C GLU A 130 6.08 15.74 -2.78
N VAL A 131 5.31 15.31 -1.78
CA VAL A 131 5.61 15.54 -0.36
C VAL A 131 6.82 14.73 0.10
N TYR A 132 6.91 13.45 -0.27
CA TYR A 132 8.07 12.60 0.06
C TYR A 132 9.36 13.12 -0.55
N ASP A 133 9.31 13.64 -1.79
CA ASP A 133 10.48 14.19 -2.46
C ASP A 133 10.98 15.50 -1.79
N GLN A 134 10.06 16.29 -1.22
CA GLN A 134 10.40 17.56 -0.53
C GLN A 134 10.74 17.38 0.94
N VAL A 135 10.36 16.25 1.56
CA VAL A 135 10.60 15.98 2.99
C VAL A 135 11.37 14.66 3.15
N PRO A 136 12.71 14.69 3.08
CA PRO A 136 13.54 13.48 3.12
C PRO A 136 13.31 12.58 4.33
N TYR A 137 12.86 13.13 5.47
CA TYR A 137 12.50 12.36 6.66
C TYR A 137 11.57 11.21 6.35
N LEU A 138 10.55 11.43 5.48
CA LEU A 138 9.54 10.42 5.17
C LEU A 138 10.11 9.14 4.52
N SER A 139 11.20 9.25 3.77
CA SER A 139 11.87 8.08 3.20
C SER A 139 13.00 7.57 4.10
N LYS A 140 13.80 8.48 4.68
CA LYS A 140 14.98 8.11 5.46
C LYS A 140 14.66 7.39 6.75
N VAL A 141 13.51 7.65 7.38
CA VAL A 141 13.12 6.96 8.62
C VAL A 141 13.06 5.44 8.46
N PHE A 142 12.72 4.95 7.27
CA PHE A 142 12.74 3.51 6.96
C PHE A 142 14.17 2.96 7.01
N GLU A 143 15.14 3.68 6.45
CA GLU A 143 16.56 3.27 6.45
C GLU A 143 17.18 3.43 7.84
N ASP A 144 17.00 4.59 8.47
CA ASP A 144 17.67 4.97 9.70
C ASP A 144 17.17 4.19 10.93
N LYS A 145 15.85 3.95 11.03
CA LYS A 145 15.24 3.29 12.18
C LYS A 145 14.87 1.84 11.93
N TYR A 146 14.42 1.51 10.73
CA TYR A 146 13.80 0.20 10.44
C TYR A 146 14.61 -0.67 9.50
N ARG A 147 15.82 -0.26 9.10
CA ARG A 147 16.71 -1.04 8.22
C ARG A 147 16.01 -1.50 6.94
N GLN A 148 15.19 -0.62 6.36
CA GLN A 148 14.43 -0.86 5.14
C GLN A 148 14.63 0.29 4.19
N LYS A 149 14.55 0.01 2.90
CA LYS A 149 14.44 1.01 1.85
C LYS A 149 12.99 1.03 1.34
N LEU A 150 12.35 2.19 1.37
CA LEU A 150 11.07 2.40 0.71
C LEU A 150 11.30 2.43 -0.81
N ILE A 151 10.64 1.53 -1.55
CA ILE A 151 10.81 1.39 -3.01
C ILE A 151 9.57 1.82 -3.80
N ALA A 152 8.37 1.76 -3.21
CA ALA A 152 7.15 2.31 -3.78
C ALA A 152 6.19 2.79 -2.71
N LEU A 153 5.43 3.83 -3.03
CA LEU A 153 4.19 4.18 -2.32
C LEU A 153 3.01 3.41 -2.92
N ILE A 154 1.95 3.27 -2.16
CA ILE A 154 0.76 2.54 -2.59
C ILE A 154 -0.46 3.40 -2.26
N ALA A 155 -1.26 3.71 -3.28
CA ALA A 155 -2.51 4.43 -3.12
C ALA A 155 -3.67 3.46 -2.84
N ASP A 156 -4.45 3.75 -1.80
CA ASP A 156 -5.77 3.18 -1.63
C ASP A 156 -6.82 3.97 -2.41
N ASN A 157 -8.00 3.38 -2.53
CA ASN A 157 -9.15 4.04 -3.12
C ASN A 157 -9.77 5.07 -2.15
N GLY A 158 -10.78 5.83 -2.62
CA GLY A 158 -11.50 6.79 -1.79
C GLY A 158 -12.26 6.16 -0.65
N TYR A 159 -11.99 6.62 0.57
CA TYR A 159 -12.63 6.11 1.79
C TYR A 159 -14.04 6.66 1.99
N ASN A 160 -14.93 5.77 2.38
CA ASN A 160 -16.35 5.99 2.63
C ASN A 160 -16.79 5.21 3.89
N LEU A 161 -18.09 5.10 4.16
CA LEU A 161 -18.59 4.35 5.30
C LEU A 161 -19.65 3.33 4.87
N GLY A 162 -19.38 2.05 5.16
CA GLY A 162 -20.39 1.01 5.11
C GLY A 162 -20.94 0.68 6.49
N THR A 163 -22.25 0.38 6.60
CA THR A 163 -22.93 0.10 7.86
C THR A 163 -23.98 -1.00 7.72
N ASN A 164 -24.35 -1.63 8.84
CA ASN A 164 -25.48 -2.55 8.90
C ASN A 164 -26.80 -1.87 9.27
N PHE A 165 -26.79 -0.55 9.48
CA PHE A 165 -27.94 0.29 9.79
C PHE A 165 -27.99 1.49 8.85
N GLU A 166 -29.17 2.06 8.67
CA GLU A 166 -29.38 3.29 7.92
C GLU A 166 -29.13 4.53 8.80
N TRP A 167 -28.51 5.56 8.21
CA TRP A 167 -28.26 6.83 8.86
C TRP A 167 -28.34 7.98 7.86
N ASN A 168 -28.74 9.20 8.25
CA ASN A 168 -28.96 10.32 7.32
C ASN A 168 -28.15 11.57 7.67
N LYS A 169 -27.75 11.74 8.92
CA LYS A 169 -26.98 12.87 9.43
C LYS A 169 -25.88 12.38 10.35
N VAL A 170 -24.83 13.16 10.53
CA VAL A 170 -23.65 12.79 11.34
C VAL A 170 -24.04 12.41 12.78
N SER A 171 -25.04 13.10 13.36
CA SER A 171 -25.52 12.79 14.72
C SER A 171 -26.13 11.40 14.89
N ASP A 172 -26.57 10.75 13.81
CA ASP A 172 -27.10 9.37 13.85
C ASP A 172 -26.00 8.34 14.13
N LEU A 173 -24.74 8.71 13.91
CA LEU A 173 -23.55 7.89 14.20
C LEU A 173 -23.17 7.92 15.69
N LYS A 174 -23.76 8.82 16.49
CA LYS A 174 -23.41 8.98 17.91
C LYS A 174 -23.58 7.68 18.67
N GLY A 175 -22.51 7.25 19.33
CA GLY A 175 -22.48 6.02 20.12
C GLY A 175 -22.45 4.71 19.31
N GLN A 176 -22.56 4.77 17.99
CA GLN A 176 -22.39 3.58 17.14
C GLN A 176 -20.95 3.10 17.18
N LYS A 177 -20.74 1.80 17.33
CA LYS A 177 -19.42 1.19 17.20
C LYS A 177 -19.08 1.09 15.72
N LEU A 178 -18.10 1.85 15.28
CA LEU A 178 -17.67 1.90 13.88
C LEU A 178 -16.16 1.64 13.77
N ALA A 179 -15.78 0.79 12.85
CA ALA A 179 -14.40 0.38 12.69
C ALA A 179 -13.63 1.23 11.68
N GLY A 180 -12.32 1.23 11.87
CA GLY A 180 -11.33 1.83 11.00
C GLY A 180 -9.94 1.27 11.30
N ALA A 181 -8.91 1.88 10.72
CA ALA A 181 -7.52 1.51 10.95
C ALA A 181 -6.65 2.76 11.20
N GLY A 182 -5.91 2.75 12.31
CA GLY A 182 -5.00 3.85 12.64
C GLY A 182 -5.72 5.20 12.80
N LEU A 183 -5.15 6.24 12.17
CA LEU A 183 -5.63 7.61 12.38
C LEU A 183 -7.00 7.92 11.75
N ASN A 184 -7.53 7.11 10.83
CA ASN A 184 -8.87 7.35 10.29
C ASN A 184 -9.98 7.11 11.32
N LEU A 185 -9.69 6.46 12.45
CA LEU A 185 -10.57 6.35 13.61
C LEU A 185 -10.98 7.72 14.16
N LYS A 186 -10.14 8.74 14.02
CA LYS A 186 -10.47 10.11 14.42
C LYS A 186 -11.64 10.70 13.63
N TRP A 187 -11.81 10.33 12.36
CA TRP A 187 -12.96 10.79 11.59
C TRP A 187 -14.28 10.32 12.21
N LEU A 188 -14.30 9.09 12.76
CA LEU A 188 -15.45 8.53 13.46
C LEU A 188 -15.66 9.16 14.84
N GLU A 189 -14.57 9.36 15.58
CA GLU A 189 -14.59 9.98 16.90
C GLU A 189 -15.22 11.38 16.86
N TYR A 190 -14.80 12.19 15.87
CA TYR A 190 -15.35 13.54 15.66
C TYR A 190 -16.81 13.54 15.16
N ALA A 191 -17.32 12.42 14.65
CA ALA A 191 -18.73 12.20 14.35
C ALA A 191 -19.53 11.73 15.60
N GLY A 192 -18.86 11.56 16.75
CA GLY A 192 -19.49 11.07 18.00
C GLY A 192 -19.66 9.56 18.05
N ALA A 193 -19.15 8.81 17.09
CA ALA A 193 -19.15 7.35 17.13
C ALA A 193 -18.12 6.81 18.12
N THR A 194 -18.26 5.55 18.49
CA THR A 194 -17.26 4.79 19.26
C THR A 194 -16.34 4.07 18.28
N PRO A 195 -15.10 4.56 18.07
CA PRO A 195 -14.20 3.99 17.09
C PRO A 195 -13.62 2.64 17.57
N VAL A 196 -13.48 1.69 16.64
CA VAL A 196 -12.92 0.35 16.89
C VAL A 196 -11.79 0.10 15.91
N GLN A 197 -10.57 -0.15 16.43
CA GLN A 197 -9.44 -0.58 15.58
C GLN A 197 -9.70 -1.98 15.05
N SER A 198 -9.55 -2.18 13.74
CA SER A 198 -9.73 -3.48 13.11
C SER A 198 -8.83 -3.64 11.87
N SER A 199 -8.84 -4.85 11.28
CA SER A 199 -8.14 -5.19 10.05
C SER A 199 -9.09 -5.88 9.06
N LEU A 200 -8.82 -5.75 7.75
CA LEU A 200 -9.68 -6.32 6.71
C LEU A 200 -9.95 -7.83 6.86
N PRO A 201 -8.95 -8.69 7.20
CA PRO A 201 -9.20 -10.11 7.37
C PRO A 201 -10.22 -10.45 8.48
N GLU A 202 -10.39 -9.57 9.47
CA GLU A 202 -11.29 -9.77 10.60
C GLU A 202 -12.69 -9.18 10.38
N ALA A 203 -12.82 -8.27 9.41
CA ALA A 203 -13.96 -7.38 9.26
C ALA A 203 -15.30 -8.09 9.13
N TYR A 204 -15.36 -9.13 8.30
CA TYR A 204 -16.60 -9.87 8.07
C TYR A 204 -17.14 -10.49 9.36
N THR A 205 -16.31 -11.25 10.06
CA THR A 205 -16.68 -11.91 11.30
C THR A 205 -17.03 -10.90 12.40
N ALA A 206 -16.26 -9.83 12.52
CA ALA A 206 -16.50 -8.80 13.53
C ALA A 206 -17.83 -8.06 13.32
N MET A 207 -18.19 -7.73 12.06
CA MET A 207 -19.51 -7.17 11.74
C MET A 207 -20.63 -8.19 11.94
N GLN A 208 -20.43 -9.44 11.53
CA GLN A 208 -21.42 -10.51 11.67
C GLN A 208 -21.76 -10.77 13.15
N THR A 209 -20.76 -10.73 14.02
CA THR A 209 -20.92 -10.97 15.47
C THR A 209 -21.26 -9.71 16.27
N GLY A 210 -21.40 -8.54 15.62
CA GLY A 210 -21.79 -7.29 16.27
C GLY A 210 -20.69 -6.64 17.11
N VAL A 211 -19.42 -6.94 16.86
CA VAL A 211 -18.30 -6.23 17.50
C VAL A 211 -18.35 -4.75 17.12
N TYR A 212 -18.73 -4.46 15.87
CA TYR A 212 -19.03 -3.12 15.37
C TYR A 212 -20.10 -3.17 14.26
N ASN A 213 -20.75 -2.02 14.01
CA ASN A 213 -21.92 -1.89 13.15
C ASN A 213 -21.60 -1.32 11.78
N GLY A 214 -20.35 -1.00 11.50
CA GLY A 214 -19.90 -0.46 10.24
C GLY A 214 -18.40 -0.19 10.22
N TRP A 215 -17.89 0.12 9.03
CA TRP A 215 -16.45 0.35 8.83
C TRP A 215 -16.19 1.42 7.80
N ILE A 216 -15.22 2.32 8.10
CA ILE A 216 -14.65 3.23 7.11
C ILE A 216 -13.80 2.42 6.12
N MET A 217 -14.29 2.30 4.88
CA MET A 217 -13.66 1.49 3.87
C MET A 217 -13.97 1.98 2.46
N PHE A 218 -13.06 1.75 1.55
CA PHE A 218 -13.25 1.95 0.13
C PHE A 218 -14.09 0.81 -0.51
N PRO A 219 -14.73 1.02 -1.70
CA PRO A 219 -15.66 0.05 -2.27
C PRO A 219 -15.05 -1.33 -2.52
N SER A 220 -13.77 -1.40 -2.97
CA SER A 220 -13.11 -2.68 -3.21
C SER A 220 -12.98 -3.54 -1.94
N GLY A 221 -12.73 -2.93 -0.78
CA GLY A 221 -12.72 -3.65 0.50
C GLY A 221 -14.11 -4.20 0.82
N TRP A 222 -15.17 -3.42 0.60
CA TRP A 222 -16.54 -3.84 0.85
C TRP A 222 -16.98 -4.98 -0.06
N VAL A 223 -16.61 -4.95 -1.35
CA VAL A 223 -16.88 -6.03 -2.33
C VAL A 223 -16.06 -7.27 -2.03
N ASN A 224 -14.73 -7.11 -1.97
CA ASN A 224 -13.79 -8.23 -1.99
C ASN A 224 -13.81 -9.06 -0.70
N PHE A 225 -14.11 -8.42 0.44
CA PHE A 225 -14.28 -9.09 1.74
C PHE A 225 -15.74 -9.41 2.05
N LYS A 226 -16.63 -9.29 1.08
CA LYS A 226 -18.06 -9.63 1.17
C LYS A 226 -18.80 -8.89 2.29
N LEU A 227 -18.34 -7.71 2.67
CA LEU A 227 -18.95 -6.95 3.76
C LEU A 227 -20.39 -6.52 3.46
N TYR A 228 -20.80 -6.52 2.18
CA TYR A 228 -22.18 -6.32 1.74
C TYR A 228 -23.16 -7.38 2.27
N GLU A 229 -22.70 -8.57 2.68
CA GLU A 229 -23.55 -9.60 3.26
C GLU A 229 -23.96 -9.25 4.71
N VAL A 230 -23.08 -8.56 5.44
CA VAL A 230 -23.24 -8.19 6.85
C VAL A 230 -23.50 -6.70 7.08
N GLY A 231 -23.39 -5.87 6.03
CA GLY A 231 -23.65 -4.43 6.03
C GLY A 231 -24.36 -4.00 4.75
N LYS A 232 -25.65 -3.62 4.86
CA LYS A 232 -26.52 -3.36 3.70
C LYS A 232 -26.42 -1.93 3.17
N TYR A 233 -25.76 -1.02 3.87
CA TYR A 233 -25.69 0.39 3.50
C TYR A 233 -24.24 0.78 3.22
N TYR A 234 -24.01 1.48 2.11
CA TYR A 234 -22.72 2.04 1.76
C TYR A 234 -22.89 3.50 1.36
N THR A 235 -22.36 4.41 2.17
CA THR A 235 -22.50 5.85 1.96
C THR A 235 -21.18 6.43 1.46
N GLU A 236 -21.20 7.00 0.26
CA GLU A 236 -20.11 7.76 -0.30
C GLU A 236 -19.97 9.11 0.42
N ILE A 237 -19.02 9.20 1.34
CA ILE A 237 -18.71 10.39 2.13
C ILE A 237 -17.65 11.22 1.42
N GLY A 238 -16.70 10.55 0.78
CA GLY A 238 -15.59 11.19 0.12
C GLY A 238 -14.54 11.73 1.08
N PHE A 239 -14.06 10.92 2.02
CA PHE A 239 -12.96 11.29 2.91
C PHE A 239 -11.63 11.47 2.17
N GLY A 240 -11.51 10.92 0.96
CA GLY A 240 -10.35 10.98 0.11
C GLY A 240 -9.71 9.62 -0.15
N ALA A 241 -9.01 9.53 -1.26
CA ALA A 241 -8.06 8.47 -1.55
C ALA A 241 -6.76 8.74 -0.76
N ILE A 242 -6.20 7.71 -0.15
CA ILE A 242 -5.08 7.85 0.77
C ILE A 242 -3.89 7.04 0.29
N THR A 243 -2.71 7.64 0.32
CA THR A 243 -1.43 6.99 0.04
C THR A 243 -0.69 6.82 1.38
N TRP A 244 -0.94 5.74 2.06
CA TRP A 244 -0.36 5.39 3.36
C TRP A 244 0.06 3.93 3.48
N HIS A 245 0.28 3.31 2.34
CA HIS A 245 0.95 2.01 2.23
C HIS A 245 2.26 2.17 1.50
N GLY A 246 3.15 1.22 1.68
CA GLY A 246 4.41 1.17 0.95
C GLY A 246 4.89 -0.25 0.68
N LEU A 247 5.72 -0.35 -0.33
CA LEU A 247 6.55 -1.51 -0.60
C LEU A 247 7.96 -1.20 -0.13
N THR A 248 8.48 -1.98 0.81
CA THR A 248 9.83 -1.79 1.36
C THR A 248 10.68 -3.03 1.17
N ILE A 249 11.99 -2.86 1.13
CA ILE A 249 12.97 -3.95 1.06
C ILE A 249 13.98 -3.83 2.22
N ASN A 250 14.38 -4.96 2.81
CA ASN A 250 15.41 -5.01 3.83
C ASN A 250 16.73 -4.41 3.33
N SER A 251 17.30 -3.44 4.05
CA SER A 251 18.49 -2.69 3.61
C SER A 251 19.72 -3.59 3.43
N ALA A 252 19.92 -4.58 4.29
CA ALA A 252 21.05 -5.51 4.18
C ALA A 252 20.88 -6.44 2.97
N ARG A 253 19.63 -6.82 2.64
CA ARG A 253 19.34 -7.60 1.45
C ARG A 253 19.51 -6.75 0.19
N TRP A 254 19.02 -5.51 0.21
CA TRP A 254 19.20 -4.54 -0.87
C TRP A 254 20.67 -4.33 -1.23
N ALA A 255 21.53 -4.12 -0.24
CA ALA A 255 22.95 -3.87 -0.45
C ALA A 255 23.70 -5.07 -1.09
N LYS A 256 23.14 -6.28 -1.00
CA LYS A 256 23.73 -7.50 -1.61
C LYS A 256 23.22 -7.75 -3.04
N LEU A 257 22.24 -6.99 -3.52
CA LEU A 257 21.75 -7.16 -4.88
C LEU A 257 22.72 -6.49 -5.89
N PRO A 258 22.97 -7.11 -7.04
CA PRO A 258 23.68 -6.46 -8.13
C PRO A 258 23.00 -5.15 -8.54
N LYS A 259 23.79 -4.15 -8.93
CA LYS A 259 23.26 -2.82 -9.27
C LYS A 259 22.19 -2.86 -10.37
N GLU A 260 22.41 -3.65 -11.40
CA GLU A 260 21.44 -3.84 -12.49
C GLU A 260 20.11 -4.44 -11.99
N VAL A 261 20.13 -5.34 -10.99
CA VAL A 261 18.92 -5.89 -10.38
C VAL A 261 18.21 -4.84 -9.52
N GLN A 262 18.98 -4.03 -8.77
CA GLN A 262 18.42 -2.92 -8.01
C GLN A 262 17.70 -1.92 -8.92
N ASP A 263 18.31 -1.56 -10.06
CA ASP A 263 17.74 -0.59 -11.00
C ASP A 263 16.44 -1.10 -11.61
N ILE A 264 16.37 -2.39 -11.97
CA ILE A 264 15.16 -3.03 -12.47
C ILE A 264 14.07 -3.06 -11.39
N ILE A 265 14.41 -3.40 -10.16
CA ILE A 265 13.45 -3.39 -9.05
C ILE A 265 12.85 -1.98 -8.85
N LEU A 266 13.67 -0.93 -8.89
CA LEU A 266 13.19 0.45 -8.75
C LEU A 266 12.35 0.90 -9.96
N GLU A 267 12.71 0.51 -11.17
CA GLU A 267 11.92 0.77 -12.39
C GLU A 267 10.52 0.17 -12.26
N VAL A 268 10.44 -1.13 -11.93
CA VAL A 268 9.16 -1.82 -11.77
C VAL A 268 8.38 -1.30 -10.56
N ALA A 269 9.06 -0.92 -9.47
CA ALA A 269 8.44 -0.34 -8.29
C ALA A 269 7.76 1.00 -8.61
N LYS A 270 8.37 1.84 -9.45
CA LYS A 270 7.77 3.10 -9.92
C LYS A 270 6.52 2.86 -10.77
N GLU A 271 6.56 1.87 -11.66
CA GLU A 271 5.38 1.49 -12.44
C GLU A 271 4.28 0.89 -11.56
N TYR A 272 4.65 0.05 -10.59
CA TYR A 272 3.74 -0.51 -9.60
C TYR A 272 3.05 0.60 -8.79
N GLU A 273 3.79 1.59 -8.30
CA GLU A 273 3.24 2.75 -7.59
C GLU A 273 2.16 3.46 -8.41
N ALA A 274 2.46 3.82 -9.67
CA ALA A 274 1.51 4.46 -10.57
C ALA A 274 0.29 3.56 -10.83
N LYS A 275 0.52 2.25 -11.00
CA LYS A 275 -0.51 1.26 -11.29
C LYS A 275 -1.48 1.06 -10.11
N THR A 276 -1.02 1.19 -8.86
CA THR A 276 -1.93 1.16 -7.71
C THR A 276 -2.97 2.28 -7.76
N GLY A 277 -2.56 3.46 -8.20
CA GLY A 277 -3.47 4.59 -8.43
C GLY A 277 -4.47 4.32 -9.56
N THR A 278 -3.96 3.99 -10.76
CA THR A 278 -4.81 3.83 -11.96
C THR A 278 -5.82 2.69 -11.82
N VAL A 279 -5.40 1.52 -11.32
CA VAL A 279 -6.29 0.37 -11.14
C VAL A 279 -7.40 0.66 -10.11
N ASN A 280 -7.07 1.35 -9.02
CA ASN A 280 -8.08 1.73 -8.04
C ASN A 280 -9.07 2.77 -8.62
N GLU A 281 -8.57 3.77 -9.38
CA GLU A 281 -9.42 4.78 -10.00
C GLU A 281 -10.40 4.19 -11.03
N GLU A 282 -9.91 3.33 -11.91
CA GLU A 282 -10.70 2.65 -12.94
C GLU A 282 -11.75 1.69 -12.35
N ASN A 283 -11.44 1.06 -11.23
CA ASN A 283 -12.32 0.08 -10.60
C ASN A 283 -13.35 0.70 -9.65
N TYR A 284 -13.16 1.93 -9.19
CA TYR A 284 -14.07 2.56 -8.22
C TYR A 284 -15.55 2.53 -8.67
N PRO A 285 -15.91 3.05 -9.86
CA PRO A 285 -17.30 3.02 -10.31
C PRO A 285 -17.84 1.61 -10.51
N LYS A 286 -17.04 0.67 -11.01
CA LYS A 286 -17.43 -0.74 -11.20
C LYS A 286 -17.77 -1.38 -9.85
N GLN A 287 -17.00 -1.12 -8.83
CA GLN A 287 -17.22 -1.66 -7.49
C GLN A 287 -18.47 -1.11 -6.82
N LEU A 288 -18.83 0.15 -7.07
CA LEU A 288 -20.12 0.71 -6.63
C LEU A 288 -21.31 0.00 -7.31
N GLU A 289 -21.22 -0.24 -8.61
CA GLU A 289 -22.25 -1.01 -9.34
C GLU A 289 -22.32 -2.46 -8.85
N ASP A 290 -21.19 -3.10 -8.57
CA ASP A 290 -21.15 -4.44 -7.97
C ASP A 290 -21.86 -4.48 -6.61
N LEU A 291 -21.66 -3.46 -5.77
CA LEU A 291 -22.35 -3.36 -4.48
C LEU A 291 -23.87 -3.24 -4.68
N LYS A 292 -24.33 -2.41 -5.60
CA LYS A 292 -25.76 -2.26 -5.94
C LYS A 292 -26.34 -3.59 -6.45
N ALA A 293 -25.64 -4.28 -7.36
CA ALA A 293 -26.04 -5.57 -7.90
C ALA A 293 -26.16 -6.67 -6.80
N LYS A 294 -25.39 -6.52 -5.72
CA LYS A 294 -25.42 -7.40 -4.53
C LYS A 294 -26.47 -6.98 -3.49
N GLY A 295 -27.31 -6.00 -3.81
CA GLY A 295 -28.39 -5.52 -2.95
C GLY A 295 -27.96 -4.55 -1.84
N THR A 296 -26.76 -3.94 -1.95
CA THR A 296 -26.33 -2.86 -1.06
C THR A 296 -27.01 -1.55 -1.47
N VAL A 297 -27.55 -0.84 -0.51
CA VAL A 297 -28.05 0.52 -0.69
C VAL A 297 -26.87 1.48 -0.76
N VAL A 298 -26.45 1.82 -1.99
CA VAL A 298 -25.36 2.77 -2.22
C VAL A 298 -25.95 4.16 -2.36
N ARG A 299 -25.46 5.13 -1.59
CA ARG A 299 -25.89 6.51 -1.63
C ARG A 299 -24.71 7.47 -1.46
N LYS A 300 -24.88 8.71 -1.92
CA LYS A 300 -23.93 9.80 -1.68
C LYS A 300 -24.39 10.62 -0.48
N LEU A 301 -23.45 10.98 0.40
CA LEU A 301 -23.74 11.90 1.51
C LEU A 301 -24.05 13.29 0.95
N PRO A 302 -25.13 13.97 1.39
CA PRO A 302 -25.41 15.35 1.00
C PRO A 302 -24.25 16.29 1.32
N ASP A 303 -24.02 17.28 0.45
CA ASP A 303 -22.85 18.15 0.55
C ASP A 303 -22.87 19.03 1.82
N ASP A 304 -24.05 19.43 2.31
CA ASP A 304 -24.22 20.15 3.58
C ASP A 304 -23.85 19.27 4.79
N VAL A 305 -24.29 18.00 4.82
CA VAL A 305 -23.94 17.04 5.87
C VAL A 305 -22.43 16.73 5.83
N ARG A 306 -21.86 16.64 4.63
CA ARG A 306 -20.41 16.46 4.43
C ARG A 306 -19.63 17.67 4.94
N ALA A 307 -20.11 18.89 4.67
CA ALA A 307 -19.50 20.13 5.15
C ALA A 307 -19.57 20.24 6.68
N ASP A 308 -20.65 19.80 7.31
CA ASP A 308 -20.77 19.79 8.77
C ASP A 308 -19.81 18.79 9.42
N TRP A 309 -19.60 17.65 8.79
CA TRP A 309 -18.55 16.71 9.26
C TRP A 309 -17.17 17.32 9.11
N ALA A 310 -16.87 17.98 8.00
CA ALA A 310 -15.59 18.67 7.81
C ALA A 310 -15.35 19.76 8.87
N LYS A 311 -16.39 20.52 9.25
CA LYS A 311 -16.31 21.52 10.33
C LYS A 311 -15.97 20.90 11.67
N SER A 312 -16.50 19.71 12.01
CA SER A 312 -16.18 19.03 13.26
C SER A 312 -14.69 18.67 13.34
N LEU A 313 -14.03 18.47 12.20
CA LEU A 313 -12.62 18.12 12.09
C LEU A 313 -11.69 19.33 11.85
N ALA A 314 -12.22 20.56 11.86
CA ALA A 314 -11.50 21.77 11.44
C ALA A 314 -10.15 21.98 12.17
N ASP A 315 -10.12 21.78 13.47
CA ASP A 315 -8.94 22.03 14.32
C ASP A 315 -7.99 20.83 14.42
N TRP A 316 -8.45 19.65 14.04
CA TRP A 316 -7.68 18.41 14.23
C TRP A 316 -6.34 18.41 13.49
N PRO A 317 -6.25 18.82 12.19
CA PRO A 317 -4.96 18.84 11.49
C PRO A 317 -3.91 19.69 12.20
N LYS A 318 -4.32 20.90 12.67
CA LYS A 318 -3.42 21.81 13.42
C LYS A 318 -2.98 21.22 14.75
N GLN A 319 -3.92 20.64 15.52
CA GLN A 319 -3.63 20.00 16.79
C GLN A 319 -2.65 18.84 16.61
N LYS A 320 -2.89 17.99 15.60
CA LYS A 320 -2.03 16.83 15.32
C LYS A 320 -0.66 17.24 14.78
N ALA A 321 -0.59 18.28 13.95
CA ALA A 321 0.69 18.84 13.52
C ALA A 321 1.52 19.29 14.71
N LYS A 322 0.93 20.09 15.61
CA LYS A 322 1.62 20.59 16.82
C LYS A 322 2.09 19.45 17.73
N GLU A 323 1.28 18.41 17.92
CA GLU A 323 1.64 17.22 18.71
C GLU A 323 2.89 16.53 18.13
N LEU A 324 2.92 16.33 16.82
CA LEU A 324 4.02 15.64 16.14
C LEU A 324 5.28 16.53 16.01
N ASP A 325 5.12 17.84 15.80
CA ASP A 325 6.22 18.79 15.80
C ASP A 325 6.92 18.82 17.18
N ALA A 326 6.15 18.72 18.27
CA ALA A 326 6.70 18.62 19.64
C ALA A 326 7.52 17.34 19.86
N GLN A 327 7.30 16.30 19.04
CA GLN A 327 8.12 15.09 19.01
C GLN A 327 9.34 15.19 18.08
N GLY A 328 9.59 16.36 17.48
CA GLY A 328 10.69 16.58 16.54
C GLY A 328 10.41 16.13 15.11
N LEU A 329 9.13 15.84 14.77
CA LEU A 329 8.73 15.44 13.44
C LEU A 329 8.31 16.67 12.61
N PRO A 330 8.60 16.75 11.30
CA PRO A 330 8.27 17.91 10.48
C PRO A 330 6.78 17.94 10.04
N ALA A 331 5.84 17.80 10.99
CA ALA A 331 4.43 17.56 10.69
C ALA A 331 3.74 18.80 10.08
N THR A 332 3.94 19.98 10.64
CA THR A 332 3.42 21.22 10.06
C THR A 332 3.90 21.42 8.62
N GLN A 333 5.17 21.13 8.33
CA GLN A 333 5.72 21.20 6.97
C GLN A 333 5.03 20.21 6.03
N VAL A 334 4.92 18.96 6.43
CA VAL A 334 4.30 17.89 5.63
C VAL A 334 2.84 18.20 5.31
N LEU A 335 2.05 18.62 6.32
CA LEU A 335 0.64 18.95 6.09
C LEU A 335 0.47 20.20 5.22
N ALA A 336 1.31 21.23 5.40
CA ALA A 336 1.27 22.43 4.55
C ALA A 336 1.61 22.12 3.09
N LEU A 337 2.62 21.29 2.84
CA LEU A 337 2.98 20.83 1.50
C LEU A 337 1.85 19.97 0.88
N THR A 338 1.21 19.12 1.67
CA THR A 338 0.09 18.29 1.21
C THR A 338 -1.09 19.15 0.76
N LEU A 339 -1.46 20.18 1.55
CA LEU A 339 -2.52 21.14 1.17
C LEU A 339 -2.15 21.87 -0.13
N ALA A 340 -0.93 22.40 -0.22
CA ALA A 340 -0.48 23.13 -1.41
C ALA A 340 -0.43 22.25 -2.66
N ALA A 341 0.08 21.01 -2.54
CA ALA A 341 0.13 20.07 -3.65
C ALA A 341 -1.27 19.65 -4.12
N ALA A 342 -2.21 19.44 -3.19
CA ALA A 342 -3.59 19.11 -3.51
C ALA A 342 -4.30 20.29 -4.22
N GLU A 343 -4.14 21.51 -3.72
CA GLU A 343 -4.70 22.73 -4.33
C GLU A 343 -4.10 22.98 -5.73
N LYS A 344 -2.79 22.82 -5.89
CA LYS A 344 -2.10 22.90 -7.19
C LYS A 344 -2.64 21.85 -8.20
N ALA A 345 -3.00 20.65 -7.71
CA ALA A 345 -3.62 19.61 -8.51
C ALA A 345 -5.12 19.83 -8.77
N GLY A 346 -5.70 20.97 -8.32
CA GLY A 346 -7.09 21.36 -8.57
C GLY A 346 -8.09 20.82 -7.54
N HIS A 347 -7.63 20.20 -6.44
CA HIS A 347 -8.54 19.75 -5.38
C HIS A 347 -9.15 20.93 -4.63
N LYS A 348 -10.47 20.85 -4.38
CA LYS A 348 -11.23 21.84 -3.60
C LYS A 348 -11.70 21.18 -2.30
N TRP A 349 -11.23 21.70 -1.20
CA TRP A 349 -11.62 21.24 0.13
C TRP A 349 -13.03 21.74 0.47
N PRO A 350 -13.89 20.92 1.13
CA PRO A 350 -15.17 21.41 1.66
C PRO A 350 -14.96 22.46 2.76
N LEU A 351 -13.85 22.34 3.48
CA LEU A 351 -13.31 23.32 4.42
C LEU A 351 -11.80 23.31 4.32
N ARG A 352 -11.17 24.46 4.01
CA ARG A 352 -9.71 24.54 3.97
C ARG A 352 -9.13 24.51 5.37
N TYR A 353 -8.37 23.47 5.66
CA TYR A 353 -7.74 23.27 6.98
C TYR A 353 -6.64 24.28 7.28
N GLN A 354 -6.51 24.64 8.56
CA GLN A 354 -5.37 25.36 9.10
C GLN A 354 -4.38 24.35 9.71
N VAL A 355 -3.09 24.51 9.44
CA VAL A 355 -2.04 23.61 9.95
C VAL A 355 -0.95 24.37 10.74
N LYS A 356 -1.06 25.72 10.78
CA LYS A 356 -0.20 26.61 11.55
C LYS A 356 -0.98 27.34 12.65
#